data_6196b6a75f590dd02f4ee0298c9e8287
#
_entry.id   6196b6a75f590dd02f4ee0298c9e8287
#
_cell.length_a   1.000
_cell.length_b   1.000
_cell.length_c   1.000
_cell.angle_alpha   90.00
_cell.angle_beta   90.00
_cell.angle_gamma   90.00
#
_symmetry.space_group_name_H-M   'P 1'
#
loop_
_entity.id
_entity.type
_entity.pdbx_description
1 polymer ?
#
loop_
_entity_poly.entity_id
_entity_poly.type
_entity_poly.pdbx_seq_one_letter_code
_entity_poly.pdbx_strand_id
1 'polypeptide(L)'
;MSYFNIVAQSSESTVVTEYKSQDKRSDAYQSEAQLEAEFIRLLVELGYERLTIHKEKDLIENLRHQLEKLNDYHFSDDEWNRLFTEVLANSKDGIVEKTRLIQEDHVQVLRRDNGESKNIMLIDKKCIHNNSVQVINQYVVSTEDGAKHDNRYDVTVLVNGLPLVHIELKRRGVPIREAFNQINRYQRDSFWAGSGLYEYVQIFVISNGTNTKYYSNTTRYNAIKDAASASKAKKEKTSNSFEFTSFWADANNRVIPDLIDFTKTFFAKHTILNILTKYCIFTSENMLMVMRPYQITATERILNRIEIANNYKKFGRVEGGGYIWHTTGSGKTLTSFKTARLASRIPYIDKVLFVVDRKDLDYQTMKEYDRFEKGAANSNTSTAVLKHQLEDDNAKIIITTIQKLSTFIGKNSGHPVFDKRVVIIFDECHRSQFGDMHVAITRNFKKYHLFGFTGTPIFAVNAGVGKNPNLKTTAQAFGDQLHTYTIVDAINDKNVLPFRVDYIKTMDKNDDIDDDQVWDIDREKAYMAPKRIELVTRYILEHFNQKWISSLLNTVFFIIAISCDVNRSCAPYLLIFLFLNIDIT
;
A
#
# COMPACT_ATOMS: atom_id res chain seq x y z
N MET A 1 -17.87 16.55 18.55
CA MET A 1 -18.09 15.40 17.62
C MET A 1 -17.13 15.53 16.46
N SER A 2 -16.34 14.50 16.19
CA SER A 2 -15.50 14.46 14.98
C SER A 2 -16.39 14.18 13.79
N TYR A 3 -16.37 15.03 12.77
CA TYR A 3 -17.10 14.78 11.53
C TYR A 3 -16.19 14.04 10.56
N PHE A 4 -16.60 12.85 10.13
CA PHE A 4 -15.96 12.10 9.07
C PHE A 4 -16.76 12.31 7.78
N ASN A 5 -16.11 12.82 6.76
CA ASN A 5 -16.69 12.85 5.42
C ASN A 5 -16.31 11.55 4.70
N ILE A 6 -17.31 10.79 4.29
CA ILE A 6 -17.10 9.55 3.55
C ILE A 6 -16.72 9.91 2.12
N VAL A 7 -15.49 9.59 1.72
CA VAL A 7 -14.95 9.89 0.39
C VAL A 7 -15.08 8.72 -0.56
N ALA A 8 -15.01 7.49 -0.04
CA ALA A 8 -15.25 6.27 -0.78
C ALA A 8 -16.03 5.29 0.10
N GLN A 9 -17.11 4.76 -0.43
CA GLN A 9 -17.96 3.77 0.21
C GLN A 9 -18.02 2.50 -0.63
N SER A 10 -17.81 1.34 -0.02
CA SER A 10 -18.13 0.04 -0.62
C SER A 10 -19.22 -0.64 0.21
N SER A 11 -19.81 -1.71 -0.31
CA SER A 11 -20.78 -2.52 0.45
C SER A 11 -20.22 -3.08 1.75
N GLU A 12 -18.89 -3.16 1.85
CA GLU A 12 -18.18 -3.65 3.02
C GLU A 12 -17.68 -2.54 3.93
N SER A 13 -17.74 -1.26 3.48
CA SER A 13 -17.39 -0.10 4.27
C SER A 13 -16.11 0.65 3.92
N THR A 14 -16.04 1.89 4.32
CA THR A 14 -14.92 2.81 4.07
C THR A 14 -13.93 2.78 5.23
N VAL A 15 -12.67 2.50 4.93
CA VAL A 15 -11.58 2.45 5.91
C VAL A 15 -10.88 3.80 6.05
N VAL A 16 -10.64 4.50 4.95
CA VAL A 16 -9.98 5.81 4.95
C VAL A 16 -10.97 6.88 4.52
N THR A 17 -11.26 7.81 5.45
CA THR A 17 -12.20 8.91 5.24
C THR A 17 -11.48 10.26 5.25
N GLU A 18 -12.14 11.32 4.81
CA GLU A 18 -11.69 12.68 5.12
C GLU A 18 -11.78 12.92 6.62
N TYR A 19 -10.78 13.60 7.17
CA TYR A 19 -10.72 13.91 8.59
C TYR A 19 -10.37 15.38 8.82
N LYS A 20 -11.12 16.02 9.73
CA LYS A 20 -10.80 17.35 10.24
C LYS A 20 -10.75 17.27 11.76
N SER A 21 -9.58 17.54 12.31
CA SER A 21 -9.44 17.66 13.76
C SER A 21 -10.30 18.82 14.27
N GLN A 22 -11.05 18.56 15.32
CA GLN A 22 -11.90 19.58 15.97
C GLN A 22 -11.36 20.01 17.33
N ASP A 23 -10.43 19.24 17.87
CA ASP A 23 -9.93 19.46 19.21
C ASP A 23 -8.86 20.57 19.21
N LYS A 24 -9.04 21.61 20.03
CA LYS A 24 -7.96 22.54 20.35
C LYS A 24 -6.91 21.77 21.14
N ARG A 25 -5.74 21.60 20.57
CA ARG A 25 -4.63 20.90 21.21
C ARG A 25 -4.17 21.70 22.42
N SER A 26 -4.05 21.03 23.55
CA SER A 26 -3.38 21.58 24.72
C SER A 26 -1.87 21.33 24.57
N ASP A 27 -1.08 22.40 24.64
CA ASP A 27 0.39 22.29 24.71
C ASP A 27 0.88 21.95 26.13
N ALA A 28 -0.03 21.65 27.07
CA ALA A 28 0.31 21.30 28.43
C ALA A 28 1.13 19.99 28.49
N TYR A 29 2.05 19.96 29.43
CA TYR A 29 2.84 18.75 29.72
C TYR A 29 1.92 17.59 30.07
N GLN A 30 2.16 16.43 29.47
CA GLN A 30 1.45 15.19 29.73
C GLN A 30 2.48 14.06 29.96
N SER A 31 2.36 13.39 31.10
CA SER A 31 3.21 12.22 31.39
C SER A 31 2.84 11.02 30.53
N GLU A 32 3.72 10.02 30.43
CA GLU A 32 3.42 8.76 29.71
C GLU A 32 2.16 8.09 30.26
N ALA A 33 1.99 8.03 31.58
CA ALA A 33 0.82 7.44 32.22
C ALA A 33 -0.48 8.19 31.90
N GLN A 34 -0.44 9.52 31.83
CA GLN A 34 -1.61 10.32 31.43
C GLN A 34 -1.95 10.10 29.94
N LEU A 35 -0.94 10.03 29.07
CA LEU A 35 -1.11 9.77 27.65
C LEU A 35 -1.70 8.37 27.43
N GLU A 36 -1.19 7.36 28.15
CA GLU A 36 -1.71 5.99 28.12
C GLU A 36 -3.17 5.93 28.59
N ALA A 37 -3.49 6.57 29.71
CA ALA A 37 -4.86 6.58 30.24
C ALA A 37 -5.84 7.25 29.26
N GLU A 38 -5.45 8.37 28.63
CA GLU A 38 -6.25 9.04 27.61
C GLU A 38 -6.45 8.17 26.37
N PHE A 39 -5.39 7.53 25.91
CA PHE A 39 -5.45 6.61 24.77
C PHE A 39 -6.41 5.44 25.03
N ILE A 40 -6.31 4.79 26.20
CA ILE A 40 -7.20 3.69 26.59
C ILE A 40 -8.64 4.18 26.69
N ARG A 41 -8.88 5.36 27.29
CA ARG A 41 -10.23 5.96 27.36
C ARG A 41 -10.85 6.11 25.98
N LEU A 42 -10.07 6.61 25.00
CA LEU A 42 -10.53 6.76 23.62
C LEU A 42 -10.84 5.40 22.97
N LEU A 43 -10.02 4.38 23.22
CA LEU A 43 -10.31 3.03 22.72
C LEU A 43 -11.62 2.47 23.28
N VAL A 44 -11.87 2.67 24.58
CA VAL A 44 -13.14 2.28 25.21
C VAL A 44 -14.33 3.02 24.59
N GLU A 45 -14.19 4.32 24.32
CA GLU A 45 -15.20 5.12 23.62
C GLU A 45 -15.47 4.63 22.19
N LEU A 46 -14.46 4.07 21.54
CA LEU A 46 -14.58 3.42 20.23
C LEU A 46 -15.16 1.99 20.34
N GLY A 47 -15.50 1.53 21.54
CA GLY A 47 -16.15 0.26 21.81
C GLY A 47 -15.20 -0.93 22.01
N TYR A 48 -13.94 -0.70 22.39
CA TYR A 48 -13.04 -1.75 22.84
C TYR A 48 -13.40 -2.17 24.26
N GLU A 49 -13.37 -3.46 24.53
CA GLU A 49 -13.52 -4.00 25.87
C GLU A 49 -12.18 -3.86 26.61
N ARG A 50 -12.18 -3.11 27.72
CA ARG A 50 -10.99 -2.99 28.56
C ARG A 50 -10.90 -4.17 29.51
N LEU A 51 -9.76 -4.84 29.52
CA LEU A 51 -9.47 -5.98 30.40
C LEU A 51 -8.27 -5.66 31.32
N THR A 52 -8.29 -6.26 32.50
CA THR A 52 -7.18 -6.22 33.46
C THR A 52 -6.43 -7.55 33.38
N ILE A 53 -5.54 -7.66 32.38
CA ILE A 53 -4.70 -8.83 32.14
C ILE A 53 -3.25 -8.38 32.22
N HIS A 54 -2.52 -8.90 33.20
CA HIS A 54 -1.10 -8.58 33.42
C HIS A 54 -0.20 -9.81 33.31
N LYS A 55 -0.75 -11.02 33.30
CA LYS A 55 -0.02 -12.29 33.27
C LYS A 55 -0.49 -13.20 32.14
N GLU A 56 0.38 -14.10 31.76
CA GLU A 56 0.15 -15.02 30.65
C GLU A 56 -1.07 -15.94 30.87
N LYS A 57 -1.24 -16.47 32.10
CA LYS A 57 -2.38 -17.33 32.43
C LYS A 57 -3.71 -16.66 32.08
N ASP A 58 -3.90 -15.41 32.49
CA ASP A 58 -5.14 -14.68 32.25
C ASP A 58 -5.33 -14.39 30.75
N LEU A 59 -4.22 -14.16 30.01
CA LEU A 59 -4.26 -13.97 28.56
C LEU A 59 -4.70 -15.26 27.85
N ILE A 60 -4.19 -16.42 28.26
CA ILE A 60 -4.56 -17.73 27.70
C ILE A 60 -6.02 -18.07 27.99
N GLU A 61 -6.50 -17.80 29.21
CA GLU A 61 -7.90 -18.02 29.59
C GLU A 61 -8.85 -17.11 28.78
N ASN A 62 -8.49 -15.85 28.60
CA ASN A 62 -9.24 -14.94 27.73
C ASN A 62 -9.23 -15.41 26.27
N LEU A 63 -8.09 -15.87 25.75
CA LEU A 63 -7.99 -16.38 24.39
C LEU A 63 -8.93 -17.56 24.16
N ARG A 64 -8.95 -18.54 25.08
CA ARG A 64 -9.89 -19.67 25.05
C ARG A 64 -11.33 -19.18 24.97
N HIS A 65 -11.72 -18.32 25.87
CA HIS A 65 -13.07 -17.77 25.93
C HIS A 65 -13.48 -17.04 24.64
N GLN A 66 -12.59 -16.22 24.09
CA GLN A 66 -12.88 -15.49 22.85
C GLN A 66 -12.97 -16.41 21.63
N LEU A 67 -12.14 -17.43 21.53
CA LEU A 67 -12.23 -18.42 20.45
C LEU A 67 -13.48 -19.29 20.58
N GLU A 68 -13.90 -19.67 21.80
CA GLU A 68 -15.17 -20.35 22.03
C GLU A 68 -16.35 -19.51 21.54
N LYS A 69 -16.35 -18.22 21.88
CA LYS A 69 -17.37 -17.25 21.46
C LYS A 69 -17.42 -17.07 19.94
N LEU A 70 -16.25 -16.90 19.30
CA LEU A 70 -16.16 -16.69 17.84
C LEU A 70 -16.68 -17.89 17.05
N ASN A 71 -16.44 -19.11 17.56
CA ASN A 71 -16.73 -20.36 16.86
C ASN A 71 -18.04 -21.03 17.32
N ASP A 72 -18.75 -20.42 18.27
CA ASP A 72 -19.93 -21.01 18.92
C ASP A 72 -19.64 -22.45 19.33
N TYR A 73 -18.56 -22.65 20.08
CA TYR A 73 -18.05 -23.98 20.45
C TYR A 73 -17.27 -23.97 21.74
N HIS A 74 -17.65 -24.84 22.69
CA HIS A 74 -16.91 -25.04 23.93
C HIS A 74 -15.89 -26.16 23.79
N PHE A 75 -14.62 -25.83 24.05
CA PHE A 75 -13.54 -26.81 24.03
C PHE A 75 -13.56 -27.66 25.34
N SER A 76 -13.37 -28.99 25.21
CA SER A 76 -12.89 -29.74 26.36
C SER A 76 -11.47 -29.30 26.74
N ASP A 77 -10.99 -29.67 27.90
CA ASP A 77 -9.62 -29.31 28.32
C ASP A 77 -8.57 -29.99 27.43
N ASP A 78 -8.84 -31.23 26.99
CA ASP A 78 -7.94 -31.93 26.07
C ASP A 78 -7.96 -31.33 24.66
N GLU A 79 -9.12 -30.96 24.16
CA GLU A 79 -9.26 -30.27 22.87
C GLU A 79 -8.53 -28.89 22.88
N TRP A 80 -8.73 -28.15 23.98
CA TRP A 80 -8.03 -26.88 24.16
C TRP A 80 -6.51 -27.05 24.23
N ASN A 81 -6.03 -28.01 25.05
CA ASN A 81 -4.60 -28.25 25.17
C ASN A 81 -3.97 -28.63 23.83
N ARG A 82 -4.63 -29.49 23.03
CA ARG A 82 -4.14 -29.83 21.68
C ARG A 82 -4.07 -28.58 20.77
N LEU A 83 -5.17 -27.81 20.67
CA LEU A 83 -5.20 -26.58 19.85
C LEU A 83 -4.14 -25.60 20.32
N PHE A 84 -4.02 -25.37 21.61
CA PHE A 84 -3.10 -24.42 22.18
C PHE A 84 -1.64 -24.83 21.97
N THR A 85 -1.27 -26.05 22.35
CA THR A 85 0.14 -26.49 22.34
C THR A 85 0.65 -26.85 20.94
N GLU A 86 -0.20 -27.41 20.08
CA GLU A 86 0.22 -27.90 18.77
C GLU A 86 0.11 -26.78 17.69
N VAL A 87 -0.79 -25.81 17.86
CA VAL A 87 -1.07 -24.79 16.86
C VAL A 87 -0.74 -23.38 17.36
N LEU A 88 -1.38 -22.93 18.46
CA LEU A 88 -1.31 -21.53 18.86
C LEU A 88 0.01 -21.18 19.55
N ALA A 89 0.52 -22.04 20.38
CA ALA A 89 1.74 -21.87 21.17
C ALA A 89 2.82 -22.91 20.82
N ASN A 90 2.86 -23.37 19.56
CA ASN A 90 3.88 -24.30 19.11
C ASN A 90 5.27 -23.64 19.26
N SER A 91 6.13 -24.26 20.04
CA SER A 91 7.46 -23.73 20.37
C SER A 91 8.44 -23.65 19.19
N LYS A 92 8.09 -24.27 18.06
CA LYS A 92 8.88 -24.20 16.81
C LYS A 92 8.50 -23.01 15.95
N ASP A 93 7.34 -22.40 16.22
CA ASP A 93 6.76 -21.34 15.42
C ASP A 93 7.15 -19.98 15.99
N GLY A 94 7.79 -19.17 15.15
CA GLY A 94 8.13 -17.78 15.47
C GLY A 94 7.16 -16.79 14.83
N ILE A 95 7.59 -15.54 14.77
CA ILE A 95 6.80 -14.39 14.26
C ILE A 95 6.28 -14.61 12.82
N VAL A 96 7.04 -15.31 11.98
CA VAL A 96 6.68 -15.56 10.57
C VAL A 96 5.55 -16.59 10.48
N GLU A 97 5.65 -17.71 11.19
CA GLU A 97 4.66 -18.79 11.21
C GLU A 97 3.36 -18.29 11.85
N LYS A 98 3.44 -17.59 12.97
CA LYS A 98 2.29 -16.98 13.64
C LYS A 98 1.62 -15.88 12.80
N THR A 99 2.40 -15.12 12.03
CA THR A 99 1.84 -14.18 11.05
C THR A 99 1.09 -14.93 9.95
N ARG A 100 1.64 -16.04 9.45
CA ARG A 100 0.98 -16.88 8.45
C ARG A 100 -0.35 -17.43 8.96
N LEU A 101 -0.39 -17.91 10.20
CA LEU A 101 -1.63 -18.39 10.84
C LEU A 101 -2.74 -17.32 10.79
N ILE A 102 -2.41 -16.05 11.02
CA ILE A 102 -3.40 -14.97 10.94
C ILE A 102 -3.72 -14.60 9.51
N GLN A 103 -2.72 -14.51 8.62
CA GLN A 103 -2.92 -13.93 7.29
C GLN A 103 -3.40 -14.95 6.25
N GLU A 104 -2.97 -16.20 6.32
CA GLU A 104 -3.27 -17.24 5.35
C GLU A 104 -4.12 -18.36 5.95
N ASP A 105 -3.69 -18.93 7.07
CA ASP A 105 -4.24 -20.16 7.66
C ASP A 105 -5.11 -19.85 8.89
N HIS A 106 -5.99 -18.85 8.79
CA HIS A 106 -6.80 -18.37 9.92
C HIS A 106 -7.94 -19.32 10.34
N VAL A 107 -8.12 -20.42 9.63
CA VAL A 107 -9.04 -21.52 9.98
C VAL A 107 -8.22 -22.76 10.23
N GLN A 108 -8.24 -23.26 11.47
CA GLN A 108 -7.49 -24.42 11.90
C GLN A 108 -8.40 -25.63 12.07
N VAL A 109 -7.88 -26.81 11.82
CA VAL A 109 -8.62 -28.07 11.98
C VAL A 109 -8.36 -28.65 13.38
N LEU A 110 -9.37 -28.60 14.23
CA LEU A 110 -9.33 -29.26 15.54
C LEU A 110 -9.82 -30.72 15.43
N ARG A 111 -9.04 -31.62 15.94
CA ARG A 111 -9.48 -33.03 16.15
C ARG A 111 -10.21 -33.11 17.50
N ARG A 112 -11.50 -33.43 17.45
CA ARG A 112 -12.37 -33.57 18.62
C ARG A 112 -12.11 -34.87 19.38
N ASP A 113 -12.53 -34.89 20.64
CA ASP A 113 -12.40 -36.08 21.49
C ASP A 113 -13.20 -37.28 20.96
N ASN A 114 -14.28 -37.05 20.23
CA ASN A 114 -15.08 -38.07 19.56
C ASN A 114 -14.47 -38.58 18.23
N GLY A 115 -13.29 -38.08 17.83
CA GLY A 115 -12.59 -38.44 16.60
C GLY A 115 -13.01 -37.68 15.36
N GLU A 116 -14.04 -36.84 15.42
CA GLU A 116 -14.43 -35.93 14.34
C GLU A 116 -13.48 -34.74 14.22
N SER A 117 -13.55 -34.02 13.11
CA SER A 117 -12.81 -32.77 12.90
C SER A 117 -13.75 -31.57 12.91
N LYS A 118 -13.32 -30.46 13.51
CA LYS A 118 -14.02 -29.19 13.49
C LYS A 118 -13.08 -28.07 13.04
N ASN A 119 -13.58 -27.22 12.16
CA ASN A 119 -12.85 -26.00 11.76
C ASN A 119 -12.99 -24.93 12.86
N ILE A 120 -11.87 -24.44 13.34
CA ILE A 120 -11.77 -23.37 14.34
C ILE A 120 -11.20 -22.13 13.68
N MET A 121 -11.97 -21.09 13.66
CA MET A 121 -11.60 -19.78 13.10
C MET A 121 -10.86 -18.97 14.16
N LEU A 122 -9.68 -18.48 13.84
CA LEU A 122 -8.88 -17.57 14.70
C LEU A 122 -9.31 -16.12 14.52
N ILE A 123 -9.66 -15.76 13.29
CA ILE A 123 -10.16 -14.43 12.93
C ILE A 123 -11.16 -14.56 11.78
N ASP A 124 -12.32 -13.90 11.90
CA ASP A 124 -13.31 -13.87 10.82
C ASP A 124 -12.98 -12.75 9.82
N LYS A 125 -12.49 -13.14 8.64
CA LYS A 125 -12.15 -12.24 7.54
C LYS A 125 -13.31 -11.93 6.62
N LYS A 126 -14.42 -12.66 6.72
CA LYS A 126 -15.63 -12.43 5.92
C LYS A 126 -16.57 -11.47 6.62
N CYS A 127 -16.93 -11.78 7.86
CA CYS A 127 -17.80 -10.96 8.69
C CYS A 127 -16.96 -10.32 9.82
N ILE A 128 -16.24 -9.27 9.50
CA ILE A 128 -15.27 -8.66 10.43
C ILE A 128 -15.90 -8.23 11.76
N HIS A 129 -17.21 -7.95 11.79
CA HIS A 129 -17.93 -7.55 13.00
C HIS A 129 -18.13 -8.69 14.00
N ASN A 130 -17.92 -9.95 13.60
CA ASN A 130 -17.92 -11.10 14.51
C ASN A 130 -16.68 -11.11 15.42
N ASN A 131 -15.63 -10.38 15.05
CA ASN A 131 -14.41 -10.31 15.85
C ASN A 131 -14.58 -9.42 17.07
N SER A 132 -14.23 -9.93 18.23
CA SER A 132 -14.10 -9.13 19.46
C SER A 132 -12.82 -8.31 19.43
N VAL A 133 -12.88 -7.05 19.85
CA VAL A 133 -11.68 -6.23 20.05
C VAL A 133 -11.60 -5.77 21.51
N GLN A 134 -10.43 -5.99 22.09
CA GLN A 134 -10.17 -5.77 23.50
C GLN A 134 -8.87 -4.97 23.67
N VAL A 135 -8.70 -4.30 24.78
CA VAL A 135 -7.48 -3.57 25.12
C VAL A 135 -6.99 -3.96 26.50
N ILE A 136 -5.70 -4.24 26.59
CA ILE A 136 -4.95 -4.47 27.82
C ILE A 136 -3.77 -3.50 27.90
N ASN A 137 -3.31 -3.24 29.09
CA ASN A 137 -2.14 -2.40 29.32
C ASN A 137 -1.26 -2.95 30.42
N GLN A 138 0.00 -2.51 30.43
CA GLN A 138 0.98 -2.84 31.47
C GLN A 138 1.14 -4.36 31.66
N TYR A 139 1.12 -5.12 30.55
CA TYR A 139 1.38 -6.56 30.56
C TYR A 139 2.83 -6.84 30.91
N VAL A 140 3.06 -7.75 31.83
CA VAL A 140 4.39 -8.07 32.37
C VAL A 140 4.87 -9.41 31.84
N VAL A 141 6.08 -9.44 31.31
CA VAL A 141 6.81 -10.66 30.97
C VAL A 141 8.09 -10.66 31.79
N SER A 142 8.27 -11.70 32.60
CA SER A 142 9.38 -11.81 33.55
C SER A 142 10.43 -12.80 33.07
N THR A 143 11.58 -12.80 33.74
CA THR A 143 12.62 -13.81 33.56
C THR A 143 12.16 -15.20 33.99
N GLU A 144 11.15 -15.32 34.85
CA GLU A 144 10.49 -16.58 35.22
C GLU A 144 9.73 -17.18 34.02
N ASP A 145 9.24 -16.34 33.12
CA ASP A 145 8.59 -16.75 31.86
C ASP A 145 9.62 -17.11 30.77
N GLY A 146 10.92 -17.05 31.07
CA GLY A 146 12.00 -17.36 30.15
C GLY A 146 12.52 -16.16 29.35
N ALA A 147 12.02 -14.94 29.60
CA ALA A 147 12.55 -13.74 28.98
C ALA A 147 13.98 -13.42 29.42
N LYS A 148 14.74 -12.69 28.61
CA LYS A 148 16.11 -12.28 28.98
C LYS A 148 16.14 -11.24 30.09
N HIS A 149 15.11 -10.38 30.13
CA HIS A 149 14.92 -9.33 31.11
C HIS A 149 13.43 -9.13 31.35
N ASP A 150 13.08 -8.67 32.54
CA ASP A 150 11.71 -8.25 32.83
C ASP A 150 11.31 -7.08 31.94
N ASN A 151 10.18 -7.22 31.27
CA ASN A 151 9.64 -6.21 30.38
C ASN A 151 8.17 -5.95 30.72
N ARG A 152 7.77 -4.70 30.56
CA ARG A 152 6.40 -4.27 30.73
C ARG A 152 5.94 -3.55 29.48
N TYR A 153 4.90 -4.05 28.86
CA TYR A 153 4.37 -3.55 27.59
C TYR A 153 3.30 -2.51 27.84
N ASP A 154 3.37 -1.37 27.15
CA ASP A 154 2.48 -0.24 27.43
C ASP A 154 1.02 -0.60 27.12
N VAL A 155 0.63 -0.69 25.87
CA VAL A 155 -0.74 -1.04 25.47
C VAL A 155 -0.75 -2.09 24.38
N THR A 156 -1.69 -3.03 24.47
CA THR A 156 -1.88 -4.06 23.45
C THR A 156 -3.36 -4.19 23.12
N VAL A 157 -3.65 -4.21 21.82
CA VAL A 157 -4.99 -4.51 21.31
C VAL A 157 -5.06 -5.99 20.98
N LEU A 158 -6.05 -6.67 21.56
CA LEU A 158 -6.35 -8.05 21.27
C LEU A 158 -7.52 -8.12 20.29
N VAL A 159 -7.43 -9.05 19.36
CA VAL A 159 -8.55 -9.45 18.49
C VAL A 159 -8.83 -10.92 18.75
N ASN A 160 -10.03 -11.24 19.18
CA ASN A 160 -10.42 -12.59 19.62
C ASN A 160 -9.44 -13.20 20.66
N GLY A 161 -8.91 -12.37 21.56
CA GLY A 161 -7.94 -12.75 22.58
C GLY A 161 -6.48 -12.82 22.10
N LEU A 162 -6.20 -12.76 20.80
CA LEU A 162 -4.84 -12.73 20.24
C LEU A 162 -4.26 -11.31 20.22
N PRO A 163 -3.02 -11.07 20.69
CA PRO A 163 -2.37 -9.78 20.65
C PRO A 163 -1.96 -9.45 19.21
N LEU A 164 -2.78 -8.68 18.48
CA LEU A 164 -2.52 -8.37 17.07
C LEU A 164 -1.93 -6.99 16.84
N VAL A 165 -2.11 -6.03 17.76
CA VAL A 165 -1.51 -4.70 17.65
C VAL A 165 -0.87 -4.32 18.98
N HIS A 166 0.41 -3.95 18.93
CA HIS A 166 1.12 -3.48 20.12
C HIS A 166 1.48 -2.00 19.95
N ILE A 167 1.25 -1.23 21.00
CA ILE A 167 1.42 0.23 21.03
C ILE A 167 2.44 0.59 22.10
N GLU A 168 3.49 1.29 21.71
CA GLU A 168 4.50 1.82 22.62
C GLU A 168 4.42 3.35 22.67
N LEU A 169 4.31 3.88 23.86
CA LEU A 169 4.10 5.30 24.12
C LEU A 169 5.33 5.94 24.76
N LYS A 170 5.60 7.18 24.39
CA LYS A 170 6.57 8.05 25.06
C LYS A 170 5.90 9.40 25.34
N ARG A 171 6.32 10.07 26.41
CA ARG A 171 5.83 11.41 26.72
C ARG A 171 6.14 12.42 25.61
N ARG A 172 5.36 13.47 25.51
CA ARG A 172 5.61 14.58 24.59
C ARG A 172 7.01 15.15 24.78
N GLY A 173 7.69 15.49 23.67
CA GLY A 173 9.06 16.00 23.65
C GLY A 173 10.15 14.91 23.58
N VAL A 174 9.83 13.64 23.80
CA VAL A 174 10.76 12.53 23.58
C VAL A 174 10.74 12.13 22.09
N PRO A 175 11.90 11.87 21.49
CA PRO A 175 11.95 11.37 20.11
C PRO A 175 11.18 10.06 19.96
N ILE A 176 10.28 9.98 18.98
CA ILE A 176 9.47 8.77 18.68
C ILE A 176 10.34 7.53 18.40
N ARG A 177 11.59 7.73 17.99
CA ARG A 177 12.57 6.65 17.77
C ARG A 177 12.87 5.85 19.03
N GLU A 178 12.68 6.41 20.23
CA GLU A 178 12.88 5.68 21.48
C GLU A 178 11.82 4.58 21.65
N ALA A 179 10.53 4.87 21.35
CA ALA A 179 9.48 3.85 21.32
C ALA A 179 9.79 2.74 20.30
N PHE A 180 10.28 3.12 19.13
CA PHE A 180 10.70 2.18 18.11
C PHE A 180 11.84 1.26 18.57
N ASN A 181 12.84 1.80 19.24
CA ASN A 181 13.95 1.03 19.78
C ASN A 181 13.51 0.11 20.93
N GLN A 182 12.51 0.53 21.71
CA GLN A 182 11.95 -0.27 22.80
C GLN A 182 11.24 -1.52 22.27
N ILE A 183 10.39 -1.38 21.25
CA ILE A 183 9.78 -2.54 20.58
C ILE A 183 10.84 -3.49 20.01
N ASN A 184 11.92 -2.95 19.43
CA ASN A 184 13.04 -3.77 18.96
C ASN A 184 13.69 -4.60 20.09
N ARG A 185 13.81 -3.99 21.27
CA ARG A 185 14.29 -4.71 22.47
C ARG A 185 13.32 -5.82 22.85
N TYR A 186 12.02 -5.57 22.88
CA TYR A 186 11.02 -6.58 23.21
C TYR A 186 11.01 -7.76 22.25
N GLN A 187 11.10 -7.51 20.94
CA GLN A 187 11.19 -8.58 19.93
C GLN A 187 12.42 -9.49 20.14
N ARG A 188 13.53 -8.91 20.59
CA ARG A 188 14.76 -9.67 20.83
C ARG A 188 14.76 -10.39 22.18
N ASP A 189 14.12 -9.81 23.18
CA ASP A 189 14.36 -10.18 24.58
C ASP A 189 13.16 -10.89 25.23
N SER A 190 11.89 -10.71 24.75
CA SER A 190 10.73 -11.16 25.49
C SER A 190 9.49 -11.57 24.70
N PHE A 191 9.25 -11.15 23.46
CA PHE A 191 8.01 -11.49 22.74
C PHE A 191 7.83 -13.00 22.48
N TRP A 192 8.93 -13.72 22.43
CA TRP A 192 8.95 -15.18 22.26
C TRP A 192 8.85 -15.96 23.58
N ALA A 193 8.92 -15.28 24.73
CA ALA A 193 8.92 -15.90 26.04
C ALA A 193 7.54 -16.49 26.39
N GLY A 194 7.50 -17.44 27.32
CA GLY A 194 6.30 -18.17 27.69
C GLY A 194 5.73 -18.95 26.50
N SER A 195 4.45 -18.79 26.24
CA SER A 195 3.76 -19.37 25.09
C SER A 195 4.07 -18.66 23.76
N GLY A 196 4.81 -17.56 23.79
CA GLY A 196 5.14 -16.75 22.61
C GLY A 196 3.92 -16.08 21.96
N LEU A 197 2.83 -15.84 22.67
CA LEU A 197 1.62 -15.21 22.10
C LEU A 197 1.88 -13.82 21.56
N TYR A 198 2.87 -13.06 22.09
CA TYR A 198 3.20 -11.75 21.57
C TYR A 198 3.87 -11.76 20.18
N GLU A 199 4.30 -12.91 19.70
CA GLU A 199 4.75 -13.05 18.31
C GLU A 199 3.59 -13.02 17.28
N TYR A 200 2.33 -13.07 17.74
CA TYR A 200 1.16 -12.81 16.90
C TYR A 200 0.97 -11.34 16.52
N VAL A 201 1.67 -10.42 17.17
CA VAL A 201 1.53 -8.98 16.85
C VAL A 201 1.83 -8.73 15.38
N GLN A 202 0.82 -8.23 14.65
CA GLN A 202 0.90 -7.95 13.22
C GLN A 202 1.39 -6.53 12.95
N ILE A 203 0.94 -5.58 13.76
CA ILE A 203 1.18 -4.16 13.59
C ILE A 203 1.72 -3.58 14.89
N PHE A 204 2.80 -2.83 14.75
CA PHE A 204 3.34 -1.98 15.80
C PHE A 204 2.92 -0.54 15.58
N VAL A 205 2.52 0.13 16.65
CA VAL A 205 2.24 1.56 16.69
C VAL A 205 3.19 2.21 17.70
N ILE A 206 3.82 3.29 17.30
CA ILE A 206 4.71 4.07 18.14
C ILE A 206 4.20 5.51 18.21
N SER A 207 4.20 6.09 19.41
CA SER A 207 3.74 7.47 19.58
C SER A 207 4.49 8.19 20.68
N ASN A 208 4.64 9.52 20.50
CA ASN A 208 5.03 10.44 21.57
C ASN A 208 3.94 11.49 21.82
N GLY A 209 2.70 11.16 21.51
CA GLY A 209 1.55 12.05 21.61
C GLY A 209 1.42 13.03 20.45
N THR A 210 2.53 13.60 19.97
CA THR A 210 2.55 14.57 18.85
C THR A 210 2.73 13.88 17.50
N ASN A 211 3.56 12.83 17.46
CA ASN A 211 3.80 12.04 16.27
C ASN A 211 3.47 10.57 16.54
N THR A 212 2.62 10.00 15.70
CA THR A 212 2.21 8.60 15.76
C THR A 212 2.48 7.95 14.43
N LYS A 213 3.15 6.80 14.46
CA LYS A 213 3.49 6.01 13.27
C LYS A 213 3.19 4.55 13.50
N TYR A 214 3.00 3.82 12.42
CA TYR A 214 2.79 2.37 12.45
C TYR A 214 3.70 1.64 11.46
N TYR A 215 3.93 0.35 11.69
CA TYR A 215 4.69 -0.54 10.80
C TYR A 215 4.35 -2.00 11.08
N SER A 216 4.66 -2.88 10.12
CA SER A 216 4.43 -4.31 10.28
C SER A 216 5.53 -5.00 11.08
N ASN A 217 5.21 -6.13 11.67
CA ASN A 217 6.12 -6.94 12.46
C ASN A 217 7.28 -7.53 11.63
N THR A 218 6.97 -8.17 10.49
CA THR A 218 7.95 -8.90 9.70
C THR A 218 8.89 -7.97 8.92
N THR A 219 8.43 -6.79 8.51
CA THR A 219 9.30 -5.77 7.88
C THR A 219 10.45 -5.41 8.81
N ARG A 220 10.14 -5.14 10.07
CA ARG A 220 11.15 -4.85 11.09
C ARG A 220 12.04 -6.05 11.37
N TYR A 221 11.46 -7.21 11.54
CA TYR A 221 12.18 -8.45 11.80
C TYR A 221 13.16 -8.79 10.69
N ASN A 222 12.74 -8.73 9.43
CA ASN A 222 13.59 -9.00 8.28
C ASN A 222 14.74 -7.99 8.17
N ALA A 223 14.48 -6.70 8.38
CA ALA A 223 15.52 -5.67 8.38
C ALA A 223 16.58 -5.92 9.46
N ILE A 224 16.20 -6.38 10.65
CA ILE A 224 17.14 -6.74 11.73
C ILE A 224 17.96 -7.98 11.36
N LYS A 225 17.31 -9.01 10.78
CA LYS A 225 17.96 -10.26 10.36
C LYS A 225 18.99 -9.97 9.26
N ASP A 226 18.63 -9.17 8.26
CA ASP A 226 19.51 -8.77 7.17
C ASP A 226 20.70 -7.96 7.69
N ALA A 227 20.48 -7.04 8.62
CA ALA A 227 21.54 -6.28 9.29
C ALA A 227 22.49 -7.17 10.08
N ALA A 228 21.99 -8.25 10.71
CA ALA A 228 22.81 -9.18 11.46
C ALA A 228 23.70 -10.06 10.56
N SER A 229 23.24 -10.38 9.36
CA SER A 229 23.98 -11.21 8.38
C SER A 229 24.92 -10.41 7.47
N ALA A 230 24.79 -9.07 7.42
CA ALA A 230 25.58 -8.21 6.55
C ALA A 230 26.99 -7.94 7.09
N SER A 231 27.95 -7.65 6.19
CA SER A 231 29.28 -7.16 6.55
C SER A 231 29.21 -5.83 7.32
N LYS A 232 30.28 -5.48 8.09
CA LYS A 232 30.30 -4.25 8.90
C LYS A 232 29.88 -2.99 8.14
N ALA A 233 30.34 -2.83 6.89
CA ALA A 233 29.99 -1.68 6.04
C ALA A 233 28.50 -1.63 5.63
N LYS A 234 27.83 -2.79 5.52
CA LYS A 234 26.39 -2.89 5.27
C LYS A 234 25.56 -2.75 6.56
N LYS A 235 26.10 -3.13 7.73
CA LYS A 235 25.40 -3.02 9.02
C LYS A 235 25.00 -1.59 9.37
N GLU A 236 25.82 -0.61 9.06
CA GLU A 236 25.51 0.81 9.30
C GLU A 236 24.35 1.31 8.44
N LYS A 237 24.21 0.81 7.19
CA LYS A 237 23.15 1.21 6.26
C LYS A 237 21.80 0.56 6.55
N THR A 238 21.79 -0.68 7.06
CA THR A 238 20.55 -1.46 7.30
C THR A 238 20.00 -1.30 8.71
N SER A 239 20.76 -0.74 9.65
CA SER A 239 20.32 -0.52 11.03
C SER A 239 19.16 0.48 11.17
N ASN A 240 18.85 1.27 10.12
CA ASN A 240 17.88 2.36 10.17
C ASN A 240 16.50 1.98 9.65
N SER A 241 15.97 0.86 10.14
CA SER A 241 14.64 0.35 9.80
C SER A 241 13.47 1.26 10.26
N PHE A 242 13.77 2.39 10.90
CA PHE A 242 12.79 3.46 11.14
C PHE A 242 12.18 4.02 9.84
N GLU A 243 12.86 3.86 8.71
CA GLU A 243 12.38 4.21 7.38
C GLU A 243 11.14 3.42 6.95
N PHE A 244 10.91 2.23 7.53
CA PHE A 244 9.73 1.41 7.25
C PHE A 244 8.47 1.87 8.00
N THR A 245 8.60 2.82 8.93
CA THR A 245 7.44 3.37 9.65
C THR A 245 6.67 4.35 8.78
N SER A 246 5.34 4.31 8.86
CA SER A 246 4.45 5.19 8.09
C SER A 246 3.56 6.01 9.00
N PHE A 247 3.24 7.23 8.59
CA PHE A 247 2.14 7.97 9.17
C PHE A 247 0.80 7.45 8.64
N TRP A 248 -0.24 7.58 9.45
CA TRP A 248 -1.60 7.49 8.96
C TRP A 248 -2.00 8.81 8.30
N ALA A 249 -2.91 8.77 7.34
CA ALA A 249 -3.39 9.94 6.63
C ALA A 249 -4.88 9.79 6.30
N ASP A 250 -5.53 10.91 6.03
CA ASP A 250 -6.90 10.92 5.52
C ASP A 250 -6.96 10.61 4.00
N ALA A 251 -8.17 10.53 3.45
CA ALA A 251 -8.41 10.24 2.04
C ALA A 251 -7.90 11.32 1.06
N ASN A 252 -7.46 12.47 1.56
CA ASN A 252 -6.84 13.56 0.81
C ASN A 252 -5.33 13.65 1.06
N ASN A 253 -4.70 12.58 1.57
CA ASN A 253 -3.28 12.48 1.91
C ASN A 253 -2.83 13.43 3.04
N ARG A 254 -3.75 13.96 3.83
CA ARG A 254 -3.37 14.80 4.98
C ARG A 254 -2.92 13.90 6.11
N VAL A 255 -1.66 14.04 6.49
CA VAL A 255 -1.05 13.26 7.58
C VAL A 255 -1.77 13.55 8.90
N ILE A 256 -2.06 12.49 9.66
CA ILE A 256 -2.68 12.51 10.99
C ILE A 256 -1.61 12.08 12.01
N PRO A 257 -0.77 13.01 12.49
CA PRO A 257 0.35 12.66 13.35
C PRO A 257 -0.04 12.57 14.83
N ASP A 258 -1.02 13.33 15.30
CA ASP A 258 -1.43 13.39 16.70
C ASP A 258 -2.08 12.09 17.15
N LEU A 259 -1.75 11.61 18.36
CA LEU A 259 -2.24 10.33 18.89
C LEU A 259 -3.76 10.28 19.03
N ILE A 260 -4.40 11.38 19.44
CA ILE A 260 -5.86 11.43 19.63
C ILE A 260 -6.56 11.26 18.29
N ASP A 261 -6.15 12.05 17.28
CA ASP A 261 -6.72 12.00 15.94
C ASP A 261 -6.41 10.66 15.25
N PHE A 262 -5.19 10.15 15.45
CA PHE A 262 -4.80 8.81 14.99
C PHE A 262 -5.70 7.73 15.60
N THR A 263 -5.95 7.80 16.91
CA THR A 263 -6.81 6.84 17.61
C THR A 263 -8.23 6.84 17.05
N LYS A 264 -8.81 8.03 16.90
CA LYS A 264 -10.18 8.19 16.37
C LYS A 264 -10.35 7.67 14.93
N THR A 265 -9.26 7.61 14.15
CA THR A 265 -9.29 7.19 12.75
C THR A 265 -8.76 5.77 12.54
N PHE A 266 -7.51 5.51 12.91
CA PHE A 266 -6.86 4.22 12.70
C PHE A 266 -7.45 3.11 13.58
N PHE A 267 -7.75 3.41 14.86
CA PHE A 267 -8.33 2.46 15.81
C PHE A 267 -9.86 2.44 15.82
N ALA A 268 -10.56 3.15 14.96
CA ALA A 268 -11.97 2.85 14.76
C ALA A 268 -12.11 1.35 14.46
N LYS A 269 -12.98 0.63 15.21
CA LYS A 269 -13.10 -0.86 15.15
C LYS A 269 -13.13 -1.38 13.73
N HIS A 270 -13.94 -0.72 12.92
CA HIS A 270 -14.10 -1.01 11.52
C HIS A 270 -12.77 -0.86 10.75
N THR A 271 -12.03 0.24 10.98
CA THR A 271 -10.77 0.53 10.29
C THR A 271 -9.70 -0.51 10.63
N ILE A 272 -9.43 -0.73 11.93
CA ILE A 272 -8.36 -1.66 12.33
C ILE A 272 -8.65 -3.10 11.92
N LEU A 273 -9.90 -3.55 12.00
CA LEU A 273 -10.29 -4.89 11.56
C LEU A 273 -10.12 -5.06 10.05
N ASN A 274 -10.51 -4.06 9.24
CA ASN A 274 -10.26 -4.11 7.80
C ASN A 274 -8.75 -4.06 7.45
N ILE A 275 -7.96 -3.26 8.17
CA ILE A 275 -6.51 -3.25 7.96
C ILE A 275 -5.95 -4.66 8.20
N LEU A 276 -6.25 -5.29 9.32
CA LEU A 276 -5.75 -6.62 9.69
C LEU A 276 -6.23 -7.73 8.75
N THR A 277 -7.50 -7.70 8.31
CA THR A 277 -8.11 -8.79 7.56
C THR A 277 -8.06 -8.61 6.05
N LYS A 278 -8.03 -7.35 5.57
CA LYS A 278 -8.20 -7.01 4.16
C LYS A 278 -6.99 -6.29 3.57
N TYR A 279 -6.36 -5.35 4.31
CA TYR A 279 -5.30 -4.49 3.79
C TYR A 279 -3.89 -4.83 4.28
N CYS A 280 -3.73 -5.94 4.97
CA CYS A 280 -2.46 -6.62 5.15
C CYS A 280 -2.24 -7.61 4.01
N ILE A 281 -0.99 -7.76 3.56
CA ILE A 281 -0.57 -8.71 2.53
C ILE A 281 0.66 -9.43 3.06
N PHE A 282 0.54 -10.74 3.28
CA PHE A 282 1.68 -11.58 3.64
C PHE A 282 2.28 -12.13 2.34
N THR A 283 3.53 -11.77 2.10
CA THR A 283 4.18 -12.07 0.82
C THR A 283 4.78 -13.47 0.80
N SER A 284 5.02 -14.03 -0.40
CA SER A 284 5.73 -15.30 -0.58
C SER A 284 7.18 -15.29 -0.03
N GLU A 285 7.72 -14.11 0.25
CA GLU A 285 9.01 -13.91 0.92
C GLU A 285 8.89 -13.83 2.45
N ASN A 286 7.73 -14.20 3.00
CA ASN A 286 7.41 -14.16 4.43
C ASN A 286 7.49 -12.75 5.04
N MET A 287 7.07 -11.74 4.29
CA MET A 287 7.03 -10.36 4.75
C MET A 287 5.58 -9.87 4.83
N LEU A 288 5.17 -9.34 5.97
CA LEU A 288 3.87 -8.69 6.13
C LEU A 288 3.97 -7.24 5.67
N MET A 289 3.19 -6.88 4.69
CA MET A 289 3.03 -5.52 4.20
C MET A 289 1.67 -4.97 4.64
N VAL A 290 1.67 -3.80 5.24
CA VAL A 290 0.44 -3.06 5.56
C VAL A 290 0.26 -1.96 4.53
N MET A 291 -0.86 -1.97 3.81
CA MET A 291 -1.14 -0.94 2.81
C MET A 291 -1.21 0.46 3.44
N ARG A 292 -0.68 1.44 2.73
CA ARG A 292 -0.73 2.84 3.15
C ARG A 292 -2.10 3.47 2.86
N PRO A 293 -2.49 4.53 3.57
CA PRO A 293 -3.82 5.14 3.43
C PRO A 293 -4.18 5.48 1.98
N TYR A 294 -3.28 6.10 1.22
CA TYR A 294 -3.53 6.46 -0.17
C TYR A 294 -3.74 5.23 -1.08
N GLN A 295 -3.09 4.09 -0.78
CA GLN A 295 -3.29 2.83 -1.51
C GLN A 295 -4.66 2.22 -1.20
N ILE A 296 -5.07 2.27 0.08
CA ILE A 296 -6.39 1.84 0.54
C ILE A 296 -7.46 2.69 -0.14
N THR A 297 -7.34 4.02 -0.06
CA THR A 297 -8.29 4.97 -0.68
C THR A 297 -8.44 4.73 -2.19
N ALA A 298 -7.32 4.56 -2.90
CA ALA A 298 -7.36 4.29 -4.34
C ALA A 298 -8.10 2.97 -4.64
N THR A 299 -7.82 1.92 -3.87
CA THR A 299 -8.50 0.62 -4.01
C THR A 299 -9.99 0.74 -3.74
N GLU A 300 -10.40 1.37 -2.64
CA GLU A 300 -11.80 1.55 -2.26
C GLU A 300 -12.57 2.38 -3.30
N ARG A 301 -11.98 3.45 -3.81
CA ARG A 301 -12.63 4.29 -4.84
C ARG A 301 -12.85 3.54 -6.15
N ILE A 302 -11.94 2.64 -6.53
CA ILE A 302 -12.13 1.76 -7.69
C ILE A 302 -13.27 0.76 -7.42
N LEU A 303 -13.28 0.08 -6.28
CA LEU A 303 -14.33 -0.89 -5.93
C LEU A 303 -15.71 -0.23 -5.86
N ASN A 304 -15.78 0.94 -5.23
CA ASN A 304 -17.01 1.74 -5.17
C ASN A 304 -17.47 2.18 -6.58
N ARG A 305 -16.55 2.58 -7.46
CA ARG A 305 -16.89 2.91 -8.86
C ARG A 305 -17.47 1.71 -9.61
N ILE A 306 -16.91 0.50 -9.39
CA ILE A 306 -17.46 -0.74 -9.96
C ILE A 306 -18.89 -0.96 -9.48
N GLU A 307 -19.14 -0.82 -8.17
CA GLU A 307 -20.47 -1.00 -7.57
C GLU A 307 -21.49 0.03 -8.09
N ILE A 308 -21.13 1.31 -8.07
CA ILE A 308 -21.97 2.39 -8.61
C ILE A 308 -22.30 2.14 -10.09
N ALA A 309 -21.29 1.81 -10.90
CA ALA A 309 -21.48 1.55 -12.32
C ALA A 309 -22.35 0.31 -12.56
N ASN A 310 -22.25 -0.72 -11.72
CA ASN A 310 -23.15 -1.88 -11.78
C ASN A 310 -24.60 -1.50 -11.46
N ASN A 311 -24.82 -0.74 -10.38
CA ASN A 311 -26.16 -0.34 -9.93
C ASN A 311 -26.86 0.57 -10.95
N TYR A 312 -26.12 1.48 -11.58
CA TYR A 312 -26.62 2.39 -12.61
C TYR A 312 -26.49 1.85 -14.05
N LYS A 313 -26.06 0.59 -14.23
CA LYS A 313 -25.85 -0.06 -15.53
C LYS A 313 -24.92 0.73 -16.48
N LYS A 314 -23.89 1.38 -15.91
CA LYS A 314 -22.88 2.19 -16.64
C LYS A 314 -21.65 1.40 -17.07
N PHE A 315 -21.70 0.07 -17.08
CA PHE A 315 -20.62 -0.76 -17.60
C PHE A 315 -20.48 -0.59 -19.12
N GLY A 316 -19.28 -0.77 -19.65
CA GLY A 316 -18.95 -0.54 -21.06
C GLY A 316 -18.91 0.94 -21.46
N ARG A 317 -18.86 1.84 -20.48
CA ARG A 317 -18.79 3.29 -20.67
C ARG A 317 -17.67 3.89 -19.83
N VAL A 318 -17.18 5.05 -20.27
CA VAL A 318 -16.10 5.80 -19.59
C VAL A 318 -16.49 6.17 -18.15
N GLU A 319 -17.76 6.52 -17.91
CA GLU A 319 -18.26 6.88 -16.58
C GLU A 319 -18.25 5.71 -15.58
N GLY A 320 -18.22 4.47 -16.08
CA GLY A 320 -18.07 3.25 -15.26
C GLY A 320 -16.64 2.91 -14.91
N GLY A 321 -15.67 3.74 -15.33
CA GLY A 321 -14.25 3.61 -15.08
C GLY A 321 -13.65 4.76 -14.28
N GLY A 322 -12.33 4.94 -14.39
CA GLY A 322 -11.59 6.01 -13.77
C GLY A 322 -10.07 5.79 -13.82
N TYR A 323 -9.31 6.75 -13.31
CA TYR A 323 -7.87 6.58 -13.21
C TYR A 323 -7.31 7.02 -11.84
N ILE A 324 -6.16 6.44 -11.52
CA ILE A 324 -5.38 6.69 -10.32
C ILE A 324 -4.08 7.39 -10.74
N TRP A 325 -3.87 8.58 -10.19
CA TRP A 325 -2.63 9.32 -10.38
C TRP A 325 -1.72 9.13 -9.19
N HIS A 326 -0.86 8.12 -9.24
CA HIS A 326 0.13 7.86 -8.22
C HIS A 326 1.54 7.97 -8.82
N THR A 327 2.43 8.72 -8.16
CA THR A 327 3.80 8.91 -8.61
C THR A 327 4.57 7.58 -8.69
N THR A 328 5.66 7.56 -9.42
CA THR A 328 6.58 6.41 -9.47
C THR A 328 7.16 6.15 -8.07
N GLY A 329 7.32 4.88 -7.70
CA GLY A 329 7.79 4.48 -6.36
C GLY A 329 6.72 4.49 -5.26
N SER A 330 5.47 4.87 -5.56
CA SER A 330 4.35 4.84 -4.60
C SER A 330 3.77 3.45 -4.32
N GLY A 331 4.28 2.40 -4.98
CA GLY A 331 3.74 1.04 -4.87
C GLY A 331 2.44 0.84 -5.67
N LYS A 332 2.36 1.42 -6.87
CA LYS A 332 1.23 1.21 -7.80
C LYS A 332 0.92 -0.27 -8.03
N THR A 333 1.97 -1.10 -8.20
CA THR A 333 1.82 -2.54 -8.42
C THR A 333 1.11 -3.23 -7.25
N LEU A 334 1.45 -2.88 -6.00
CA LEU A 334 0.75 -3.39 -4.80
C LEU A 334 -0.72 -2.95 -4.78
N THR A 335 -0.99 -1.68 -5.08
CA THR A 335 -2.34 -1.12 -5.12
C THR A 335 -3.18 -1.80 -6.20
N SER A 336 -2.64 -1.95 -7.41
CA SER A 336 -3.33 -2.60 -8.53
C SER A 336 -3.57 -4.10 -8.28
N PHE A 337 -2.58 -4.79 -7.71
CA PHE A 337 -2.73 -6.19 -7.27
C PHE A 337 -3.89 -6.34 -6.28
N LYS A 338 -3.88 -5.54 -5.22
CA LYS A 338 -4.94 -5.62 -4.20
C LYS A 338 -6.31 -5.28 -4.78
N THR A 339 -6.38 -4.27 -5.63
CA THR A 339 -7.59 -3.91 -6.37
C THR A 339 -8.08 -5.08 -7.23
N ALA A 340 -7.20 -5.69 -8.02
CA ALA A 340 -7.53 -6.84 -8.86
C ALA A 340 -8.04 -8.02 -8.02
N ARG A 341 -7.37 -8.30 -6.91
CA ARG A 341 -7.73 -9.40 -6.00
C ARG A 341 -9.10 -9.19 -5.34
N LEU A 342 -9.40 -7.97 -4.91
CA LEU A 342 -10.70 -7.64 -4.32
C LEU A 342 -11.81 -7.59 -5.40
N ALA A 343 -11.54 -7.03 -6.56
CA ALA A 343 -12.48 -7.01 -7.67
C ALA A 343 -12.84 -8.42 -8.16
N SER A 344 -11.87 -9.35 -8.21
CA SER A 344 -12.12 -10.74 -8.62
C SER A 344 -13.00 -11.54 -7.65
N ARG A 345 -13.19 -11.04 -6.42
CA ARG A 345 -14.08 -11.64 -5.40
C ARG A 345 -15.53 -11.11 -5.49
N ILE A 346 -15.77 -10.07 -6.27
CA ILE A 346 -17.11 -9.54 -6.48
C ILE A 346 -17.92 -10.56 -7.27
N PRO A 347 -19.10 -11.03 -6.77
CA PRO A 347 -19.81 -12.18 -7.35
C PRO A 347 -20.20 -12.02 -8.82
N TYR A 348 -20.45 -10.78 -9.26
CA TYR A 348 -20.87 -10.49 -10.63
C TYR A 348 -19.71 -10.13 -11.58
N ILE A 349 -18.46 -10.17 -11.13
CA ILE A 349 -17.27 -9.97 -11.98
C ILE A 349 -16.73 -11.33 -12.40
N ASP A 350 -16.69 -11.57 -13.70
CA ASP A 350 -16.21 -12.82 -14.29
C ASP A 350 -14.69 -12.87 -14.37
N LYS A 351 -14.07 -11.78 -14.82
CA LYS A 351 -12.61 -11.68 -15.07
C LYS A 351 -12.06 -10.33 -14.65
N VAL A 352 -10.80 -10.32 -14.25
CA VAL A 352 -9.97 -9.12 -14.08
C VAL A 352 -8.78 -9.24 -15.02
N LEU A 353 -8.65 -8.31 -15.96
CA LEU A 353 -7.54 -8.25 -16.90
C LEU A 353 -6.58 -7.15 -16.47
N PHE A 354 -5.35 -7.49 -16.17
CA PHE A 354 -4.29 -6.53 -15.92
C PHE A 354 -3.45 -6.38 -17.18
N VAL A 355 -3.51 -5.20 -17.79
CA VAL A 355 -2.94 -4.94 -19.11
C VAL A 355 -1.72 -4.05 -18.98
N VAL A 356 -0.57 -4.56 -19.39
CA VAL A 356 0.71 -3.84 -19.43
C VAL A 356 1.12 -3.49 -20.85
N ASP A 357 1.91 -2.43 -21.01
CA ASP A 357 2.32 -1.95 -22.33
C ASP A 357 3.32 -2.89 -23.03
N ARG A 358 4.32 -3.44 -22.31
CA ARG A 358 5.43 -4.20 -22.88
C ARG A 358 5.57 -5.59 -22.28
N LYS A 359 6.17 -6.51 -23.07
CA LYS A 359 6.45 -7.89 -22.64
C LYS A 359 7.35 -7.99 -21.41
N ASP A 360 8.33 -7.11 -21.28
CA ASP A 360 9.24 -7.10 -20.13
C ASP A 360 8.51 -6.71 -18.83
N LEU A 361 7.54 -5.79 -18.94
CA LEU A 361 6.67 -5.41 -17.83
C LEU A 361 5.69 -6.52 -17.44
N ASP A 362 5.21 -7.34 -18.39
CA ASP A 362 4.36 -8.51 -18.16
C ASP A 362 5.05 -9.49 -17.18
N TYR A 363 6.31 -9.84 -17.46
CA TYR A 363 7.10 -10.73 -16.60
C TYR A 363 7.40 -10.12 -15.22
N GLN A 364 7.80 -8.85 -15.18
CA GLN A 364 8.09 -8.16 -13.91
C GLN A 364 6.83 -8.04 -13.05
N THR A 365 5.71 -7.64 -13.64
CA THR A 365 4.42 -7.54 -12.94
C THR A 365 3.97 -8.89 -12.41
N MET A 366 4.13 -9.96 -13.20
CA MET A 366 3.80 -11.31 -12.76
C MET A 366 4.66 -11.74 -11.57
N LYS A 367 5.97 -11.48 -11.64
CA LYS A 367 6.89 -11.78 -10.55
C LYS A 367 6.53 -11.02 -9.27
N GLU A 368 6.12 -9.75 -9.37
CA GLU A 368 5.65 -8.99 -8.22
C GLU A 368 4.30 -9.48 -7.69
N TYR A 369 3.37 -9.88 -8.57
CA TYR A 369 2.10 -10.46 -8.15
C TYR A 369 2.30 -11.81 -7.44
N ASP A 370 3.18 -12.68 -7.97
CA ASP A 370 3.57 -13.93 -7.32
C ASP A 370 4.31 -13.70 -5.99
N ARG A 371 5.01 -12.58 -5.84
CA ARG A 371 5.59 -12.16 -4.57
C ARG A 371 4.51 -11.81 -3.55
N PHE A 372 3.45 -11.13 -3.97
CA PHE A 372 2.35 -10.79 -3.07
C PHE A 372 1.49 -12.01 -2.71
N GLU A 373 1.14 -12.83 -3.67
CA GLU A 373 0.39 -14.07 -3.48
C GLU A 373 0.67 -15.02 -4.65
N LYS A 374 1.37 -16.12 -4.39
CA LYS A 374 1.75 -17.08 -5.41
C LYS A 374 0.52 -17.70 -6.10
N GLY A 375 0.50 -17.64 -7.42
CA GLY A 375 -0.59 -18.19 -8.23
C GLY A 375 -1.88 -17.36 -8.23
N ALA A 376 -1.86 -16.14 -7.66
CA ALA A 376 -3.03 -15.26 -7.65
C ALA A 376 -3.43 -14.75 -9.03
N ALA A 377 -2.49 -14.73 -9.98
CA ALA A 377 -2.71 -14.27 -11.35
C ALA A 377 -2.10 -15.22 -12.37
N ASN A 378 -2.60 -15.16 -13.59
CA ASN A 378 -2.15 -15.99 -14.71
C ASN A 378 -1.50 -15.10 -15.77
N SER A 379 -0.22 -15.33 -16.07
CA SER A 379 0.46 -14.72 -17.21
C SER A 379 0.30 -15.57 -18.46
N ASN A 380 0.56 -14.99 -19.61
CA ASN A 380 0.48 -15.70 -20.88
C ASN A 380 1.70 -15.45 -21.76
N THR A 381 2.28 -16.52 -22.28
CA THR A 381 3.41 -16.48 -23.20
C THR A 381 2.99 -16.25 -24.64
N SER A 382 1.76 -16.60 -24.99
CA SER A 382 1.20 -16.49 -26.33
C SER A 382 -0.28 -16.11 -26.32
N THR A 383 -0.80 -15.69 -27.48
CA THR A 383 -2.23 -15.41 -27.68
C THR A 383 -3.10 -16.67 -27.51
N ALA A 384 -2.56 -17.86 -27.80
CA ALA A 384 -3.27 -19.13 -27.61
C ALA A 384 -3.47 -19.42 -26.11
N VAL A 385 -2.43 -19.22 -25.28
CA VAL A 385 -2.53 -19.36 -23.83
C VAL A 385 -3.51 -18.33 -23.27
N LEU A 386 -3.46 -17.07 -23.73
CA LEU A 386 -4.41 -16.03 -23.33
C LEU A 386 -5.86 -16.46 -23.64
N LYS A 387 -6.12 -17.02 -24.83
CA LYS A 387 -7.43 -17.54 -25.21
C LYS A 387 -7.93 -18.58 -24.21
N HIS A 388 -7.11 -19.59 -23.92
CA HIS A 388 -7.46 -20.64 -22.95
C HIS A 388 -7.77 -20.07 -21.56
N GLN A 389 -6.97 -19.12 -21.07
CA GLN A 389 -7.21 -18.45 -19.78
C GLN A 389 -8.49 -17.62 -19.76
N LEU A 390 -8.86 -16.98 -20.86
CA LEU A 390 -10.12 -16.24 -20.99
C LEU A 390 -11.34 -17.16 -20.99
N GLU A 391 -11.18 -18.40 -21.49
CA GLU A 391 -12.21 -19.45 -21.49
C GLU A 391 -12.33 -20.18 -20.14
N ASP A 392 -11.23 -20.35 -19.39
CA ASP A 392 -11.18 -21.04 -18.11
C ASP A 392 -11.78 -20.19 -16.99
N ASP A 393 -12.89 -20.58 -16.41
CA ASP A 393 -13.59 -19.85 -15.34
C ASP A 393 -12.78 -19.75 -14.02
N ASN A 394 -11.78 -20.60 -13.82
CA ASN A 394 -10.89 -20.55 -12.65
C ASN A 394 -9.82 -19.45 -12.78
N ALA A 395 -9.43 -19.09 -13.99
CA ALA A 395 -8.46 -18.03 -14.24
C ALA A 395 -9.13 -16.65 -14.06
N LYS A 396 -9.32 -16.22 -12.82
CA LYS A 396 -10.01 -14.96 -12.48
C LYS A 396 -9.20 -13.72 -12.79
N ILE A 397 -7.88 -13.73 -12.52
CA ILE A 397 -6.97 -12.60 -12.74
C ILE A 397 -5.98 -13.00 -13.83
N ILE A 398 -5.94 -12.24 -14.91
CA ILE A 398 -5.10 -12.51 -16.08
C ILE A 398 -4.22 -11.28 -16.36
N ILE A 399 -2.90 -11.47 -16.35
CA ILE A 399 -1.93 -10.43 -16.72
C ILE A 399 -1.55 -10.64 -18.18
N THR A 400 -1.67 -9.61 -18.99
CA THR A 400 -1.36 -9.69 -20.42
C THR A 400 -0.85 -8.36 -20.96
N THR A 401 -0.26 -8.39 -22.16
CA THR A 401 0.13 -7.15 -22.87
C THR A 401 -1.03 -6.65 -23.74
N ILE A 402 -1.03 -5.34 -23.99
CA ILE A 402 -2.02 -4.70 -24.86
C ILE A 402 -1.97 -5.30 -26.29
N GLN A 403 -0.78 -5.68 -26.78
CA GLN A 403 -0.60 -6.29 -28.09
C GLN A 403 -1.20 -7.70 -28.18
N LYS A 404 -1.01 -8.54 -27.14
CA LYS A 404 -1.59 -9.89 -27.12
C LYS A 404 -3.12 -9.81 -27.06
N LEU A 405 -3.66 -8.92 -26.23
CA LEU A 405 -5.10 -8.73 -26.09
C LEU A 405 -5.71 -8.22 -27.41
N SER A 406 -5.10 -7.23 -28.06
CA SER A 406 -5.55 -6.71 -29.35
C SER A 406 -5.49 -7.78 -30.46
N THR A 407 -4.41 -8.58 -30.49
CA THR A 407 -4.27 -9.71 -31.45
C THR A 407 -5.36 -10.77 -31.21
N PHE A 408 -5.67 -11.07 -29.94
CA PHE A 408 -6.76 -11.99 -29.59
C PHE A 408 -8.10 -11.47 -30.12
N ILE A 409 -8.39 -10.19 -29.85
CA ILE A 409 -9.64 -9.54 -30.33
C ILE A 409 -9.76 -9.62 -31.85
N GLY A 410 -8.70 -9.27 -32.57
CA GLY A 410 -8.72 -9.28 -34.03
C GLY A 410 -8.92 -10.67 -34.67
N LYS A 411 -8.49 -11.75 -33.97
CA LYS A 411 -8.60 -13.12 -34.45
C LYS A 411 -9.86 -13.86 -34.00
N ASN A 412 -10.57 -13.36 -32.99
CA ASN A 412 -11.67 -14.05 -32.33
C ASN A 412 -12.91 -13.15 -32.20
N SER A 413 -13.35 -12.57 -33.32
CA SER A 413 -14.56 -11.74 -33.37
C SER A 413 -15.78 -12.53 -32.86
N GLY A 414 -16.58 -11.91 -31.97
CA GLY A 414 -17.77 -12.54 -31.39
C GLY A 414 -17.50 -13.58 -30.30
N HIS A 415 -16.27 -13.65 -29.77
CA HIS A 415 -15.94 -14.59 -28.70
C HIS A 415 -16.80 -14.32 -27.43
N PRO A 416 -17.32 -15.37 -26.72
CA PRO A 416 -18.22 -15.21 -25.57
C PRO A 416 -17.65 -14.35 -24.43
N VAL A 417 -16.31 -14.27 -24.27
CA VAL A 417 -15.69 -13.43 -23.24
C VAL A 417 -16.04 -11.95 -23.38
N PHE A 418 -16.38 -11.47 -24.57
CA PHE A 418 -16.72 -10.07 -24.81
C PHE A 418 -18.07 -9.68 -24.20
N ASP A 419 -18.91 -10.65 -23.87
CA ASP A 419 -20.19 -10.45 -23.19
C ASP A 419 -20.10 -10.63 -21.66
N LYS A 420 -18.96 -11.17 -21.16
CA LYS A 420 -18.68 -11.31 -19.72
C LYS A 420 -18.46 -9.95 -19.06
N ARG A 421 -18.69 -9.88 -17.75
CA ARG A 421 -18.39 -8.68 -16.95
C ARG A 421 -16.91 -8.68 -16.57
N VAL A 422 -16.16 -7.74 -17.10
CA VAL A 422 -14.71 -7.68 -16.96
C VAL A 422 -14.28 -6.36 -16.33
N VAL A 423 -13.32 -6.45 -15.39
CA VAL A 423 -12.55 -5.29 -14.93
C VAL A 423 -11.23 -5.28 -15.68
N ILE A 424 -10.91 -4.18 -16.33
CA ILE A 424 -9.66 -4.02 -17.09
C ILE A 424 -8.85 -2.93 -16.41
N ILE A 425 -7.64 -3.27 -15.96
CA ILE A 425 -6.72 -2.37 -15.28
C ILE A 425 -5.50 -2.18 -16.18
N PHE A 426 -5.23 -0.94 -16.59
CA PHE A 426 -4.04 -0.57 -17.33
C PHE A 426 -2.97 -0.03 -16.40
N ASP A 427 -1.77 -0.59 -16.47
CA ASP A 427 -0.59 0.01 -15.85
C ASP A 427 0.11 0.97 -16.80
N GLU A 428 0.71 2.04 -16.26
CA GLU A 428 1.33 3.14 -17.01
C GLU A 428 0.45 3.60 -18.19
N CYS A 429 -0.81 3.84 -17.89
CA CYS A 429 -1.86 4.02 -18.89
C CYS A 429 -1.64 5.20 -19.84
N HIS A 430 -0.74 6.15 -19.50
CA HIS A 430 -0.33 7.25 -20.38
C HIS A 430 0.37 6.77 -21.66
N ARG A 431 0.95 5.55 -21.68
CA ARG A 431 1.65 5.00 -22.85
C ARG A 431 0.70 4.31 -23.84
N SER A 432 -0.36 3.66 -23.32
CA SER A 432 -1.24 2.77 -24.09
C SER A 432 -2.60 3.36 -24.45
N GLN A 433 -2.93 4.55 -23.91
CA GLN A 433 -4.30 5.07 -23.91
C GLN A 433 -4.84 5.54 -25.26
N PHE A 434 -3.96 5.93 -26.22
CA PHE A 434 -4.40 6.62 -27.44
C PHE A 434 -4.23 5.83 -28.72
N GLY A 435 -3.98 4.54 -28.64
CA GLY A 435 -3.77 3.71 -29.82
C GLY A 435 -5.03 3.02 -30.33
N ASP A 436 -4.99 2.55 -31.57
CA ASP A 436 -6.03 1.73 -32.17
C ASP A 436 -6.30 0.45 -31.34
N MET A 437 -5.30 -0.04 -30.61
CA MET A 437 -5.42 -1.18 -29.71
C MET A 437 -6.37 -0.92 -28.53
N HIS A 438 -6.27 0.27 -27.89
CA HIS A 438 -7.20 0.66 -26.83
C HIS A 438 -8.65 0.75 -27.37
N VAL A 439 -8.82 1.35 -28.54
CA VAL A 439 -10.12 1.44 -29.21
C VAL A 439 -10.67 0.05 -29.55
N ALA A 440 -9.84 -0.87 -30.01
CA ALA A 440 -10.24 -2.24 -30.30
C ALA A 440 -10.75 -2.97 -29.05
N ILE A 441 -10.05 -2.81 -27.91
CA ILE A 441 -10.43 -3.40 -26.62
C ILE A 441 -11.79 -2.86 -26.18
N THR A 442 -11.94 -1.54 -26.12
CA THR A 442 -13.17 -0.88 -25.62
C THR A 442 -14.38 -1.08 -26.53
N ARG A 443 -14.20 -1.32 -27.83
CA ARG A 443 -15.28 -1.62 -28.77
C ARG A 443 -15.78 -3.07 -28.69
N ASN A 444 -14.91 -4.01 -28.35
CA ASN A 444 -15.28 -5.44 -28.37
C ASN A 444 -15.87 -5.91 -27.05
N PHE A 445 -15.29 -5.52 -25.90
CA PHE A 445 -15.86 -5.85 -24.60
C PHE A 445 -17.11 -4.99 -24.35
N LYS A 446 -18.26 -5.63 -24.05
CA LYS A 446 -19.54 -4.93 -23.89
C LYS A 446 -19.83 -4.50 -22.45
N LYS A 447 -19.33 -5.28 -21.48
CA LYS A 447 -19.63 -5.09 -20.05
C LYS A 447 -18.34 -4.96 -19.26
N TYR A 448 -17.55 -3.92 -19.55
CA TYR A 448 -16.28 -3.69 -18.90
C TYR A 448 -16.34 -2.50 -17.92
N HIS A 449 -15.45 -2.54 -16.95
CA HIS A 449 -15.01 -1.41 -16.16
C HIS A 449 -13.53 -1.17 -16.46
N LEU A 450 -13.17 0.07 -16.82
CA LEU A 450 -11.84 0.40 -17.29
C LEU A 450 -11.14 1.33 -16.32
N PHE A 451 -10.01 0.89 -15.77
CA PHE A 451 -9.22 1.68 -14.84
C PHE A 451 -7.78 1.85 -15.32
N GLY A 452 -7.23 3.05 -15.12
CA GLY A 452 -5.84 3.37 -15.45
C GLY A 452 -5.03 3.73 -14.21
N PHE A 453 -3.81 3.20 -14.10
CA PHE A 453 -2.80 3.64 -13.15
C PHE A 453 -1.70 4.39 -13.90
N THR A 454 -1.31 5.56 -13.41
CA THR A 454 -0.25 6.36 -14.04
C THR A 454 0.44 7.29 -13.05
N GLY A 455 1.74 7.53 -13.26
CA GLY A 455 2.49 8.59 -12.57
C GLY A 455 2.41 9.94 -13.29
N THR A 456 2.02 9.94 -14.59
CA THR A 456 2.06 11.10 -15.48
C THR A 456 0.79 11.18 -16.33
N PRO A 457 -0.36 11.59 -15.76
CA PRO A 457 -1.60 11.73 -16.54
C PRO A 457 -1.46 12.81 -17.60
N ILE A 458 -2.18 12.63 -18.71
CA ILE A 458 -2.24 13.62 -19.78
C ILE A 458 -3.47 14.49 -19.58
N PHE A 459 -3.23 15.78 -19.39
CA PHE A 459 -4.25 16.83 -19.28
C PHE A 459 -4.38 17.59 -20.61
N ALA A 460 -5.41 18.43 -20.73
CA ALA A 460 -5.64 19.22 -21.95
C ALA A 460 -4.44 20.14 -22.30
N VAL A 461 -3.76 20.66 -21.27
CA VAL A 461 -2.61 21.56 -21.42
C VAL A 461 -1.34 20.89 -21.95
N ASN A 462 -1.19 19.58 -21.76
CA ASN A 462 -0.03 18.81 -22.22
C ASN A 462 -0.41 17.72 -23.24
N ALA A 463 -1.63 17.77 -23.75
CA ALA A 463 -2.10 16.84 -24.79
C ALA A 463 -1.48 17.21 -26.14
N GLY A 464 -0.72 16.27 -26.72
CA GLY A 464 -0.14 16.45 -28.04
C GLY A 464 -1.20 16.44 -29.16
N VAL A 465 -0.74 16.69 -30.40
CA VAL A 465 -1.57 16.59 -31.61
C VAL A 465 -1.82 15.12 -31.93
N GLY A 466 -2.72 14.48 -31.18
CA GLY A 466 -3.08 13.07 -31.39
C GLY A 466 -4.03 12.89 -32.58
N LYS A 467 -4.01 11.70 -33.22
CA LYS A 467 -4.87 11.35 -34.36
C LYS A 467 -6.37 11.31 -33.99
N ASN A 468 -6.70 10.99 -32.73
CA ASN A 468 -8.10 10.90 -32.28
C ASN A 468 -8.45 12.03 -31.33
N PRO A 469 -9.31 13.00 -31.71
CA PRO A 469 -9.69 14.14 -30.87
C PRO A 469 -10.44 13.75 -29.59
N ASN A 470 -11.06 12.56 -29.54
CA ASN A 470 -11.85 12.09 -28.42
C ASN A 470 -11.01 11.29 -27.39
N LEU A 471 -9.72 11.10 -27.61
CA LEU A 471 -8.82 10.35 -26.75
C LEU A 471 -7.51 11.10 -26.51
N LYS A 472 -7.58 12.40 -26.28
CA LYS A 472 -6.39 13.26 -26.07
C LYS A 472 -5.93 13.30 -24.61
N THR A 473 -6.84 13.11 -23.66
CA THR A 473 -6.53 13.19 -22.23
C THR A 473 -6.80 11.88 -21.53
N THR A 474 -6.15 11.68 -20.37
CA THR A 474 -6.38 10.48 -19.53
C THR A 474 -7.84 10.39 -19.10
N ALA A 475 -8.48 11.52 -18.77
CA ALA A 475 -9.89 11.54 -18.39
C ALA A 475 -10.83 11.14 -19.55
N GLN A 476 -10.53 11.51 -20.80
CA GLN A 476 -11.31 11.08 -21.95
C GLN A 476 -11.22 9.57 -22.20
N ALA A 477 -10.07 8.96 -21.88
CA ALA A 477 -9.85 7.54 -22.09
C ALA A 477 -10.42 6.66 -20.97
N PHE A 478 -10.27 7.09 -19.72
CA PHE A 478 -10.55 6.27 -18.53
C PHE A 478 -11.68 6.79 -17.65
N GLY A 479 -12.09 8.04 -17.78
CA GLY A 479 -13.10 8.68 -16.93
C GLY A 479 -12.49 9.54 -15.83
N ASP A 480 -13.19 9.65 -14.71
CA ASP A 480 -12.82 10.53 -13.61
C ASP A 480 -11.51 10.14 -12.93
N GLN A 481 -10.80 11.16 -12.43
CA GLN A 481 -9.68 10.96 -11.51
C GLN A 481 -10.22 10.51 -10.15
N LEU A 482 -9.97 9.24 -9.80
CA LEU A 482 -10.48 8.68 -8.56
C LEU A 482 -9.61 9.01 -7.35
N HIS A 483 -8.29 9.01 -7.52
CA HIS A 483 -7.37 9.37 -6.45
C HIS A 483 -6.06 9.95 -7.00
N THR A 484 -5.42 10.78 -6.18
CA THR A 484 -4.13 11.42 -6.46
C THR A 484 -3.16 11.20 -5.32
N TYR A 485 -1.94 10.79 -5.65
CA TYR A 485 -0.79 10.78 -4.74
C TYR A 485 0.42 11.21 -5.56
N THR A 486 0.75 12.50 -5.44
CA THR A 486 1.77 13.15 -6.27
C THR A 486 3.17 12.95 -5.70
N ILE A 487 4.17 13.41 -6.45
CA ILE A 487 5.57 13.43 -5.96
C ILE A 487 5.70 14.33 -4.70
N VAL A 488 4.87 15.36 -4.57
CA VAL A 488 4.87 16.25 -3.41
C VAL A 488 4.38 15.51 -2.17
N ASP A 489 3.28 14.73 -2.30
CA ASP A 489 2.77 13.87 -1.24
C ASP A 489 3.84 12.86 -0.82
N ALA A 490 4.51 12.22 -1.79
CA ALA A 490 5.55 11.22 -1.55
C ALA A 490 6.80 11.81 -0.84
N ILE A 491 7.16 13.05 -1.12
CA ILE A 491 8.24 13.77 -0.43
C ILE A 491 7.81 14.11 1.00
N ASN A 492 6.59 14.61 1.19
CA ASN A 492 6.05 14.94 2.52
C ASN A 492 5.98 13.69 3.42
N ASP A 493 5.60 12.56 2.86
CA ASP A 493 5.58 11.26 3.55
C ASP A 493 6.98 10.64 3.72
N LYS A 494 8.03 11.28 3.21
CA LYS A 494 9.42 10.79 3.18
C LYS A 494 9.57 9.44 2.44
N ASN A 495 8.68 9.15 1.50
CA ASN A 495 8.77 7.98 0.63
C ASN A 495 9.72 8.20 -0.54
N VAL A 496 9.92 9.46 -0.92
CA VAL A 496 10.82 9.90 -1.98
C VAL A 496 11.70 11.01 -1.42
N LEU A 497 12.96 11.01 -1.80
CA LEU A 497 13.87 12.08 -1.41
C LEU A 497 13.43 13.41 -2.05
N PRO A 498 13.55 14.53 -1.33
CA PRO A 498 13.29 15.84 -1.89
C PRO A 498 14.29 16.11 -3.02
N PHE A 499 13.83 16.78 -4.06
CA PHE A 499 14.67 17.22 -5.16
C PHE A 499 14.67 18.76 -5.27
N ARG A 500 15.75 19.29 -5.81
CA ARG A 500 15.88 20.69 -6.15
C ARG A 500 15.82 20.83 -7.67
N VAL A 501 15.06 21.79 -8.15
CA VAL A 501 15.01 22.17 -9.57
C VAL A 501 15.82 23.46 -9.76
N ASP A 502 16.87 23.36 -10.56
CA ASP A 502 17.64 24.54 -10.98
C ASP A 502 17.26 24.88 -12.41
N TYR A 503 16.85 26.12 -12.63
CA TYR A 503 16.53 26.65 -13.95
C TYR A 503 17.77 27.31 -14.54
N ILE A 504 18.18 26.88 -15.73
CA ILE A 504 19.39 27.35 -16.38
C ILE A 504 19.00 27.97 -17.73
N LYS A 505 19.38 29.22 -17.92
CA LYS A 505 19.22 29.93 -19.19
C LYS A 505 20.28 29.39 -20.17
N THR A 506 19.85 28.68 -21.21
CA THR A 506 20.73 28.08 -22.23
C THR A 506 20.66 28.77 -23.59
N MET A 507 19.82 29.81 -23.72
CA MET A 507 19.72 30.68 -24.90
C MET A 507 19.60 32.12 -24.43
N ASP A 508 20.36 33.01 -25.04
CA ASP A 508 20.21 34.45 -24.81
C ASP A 508 19.07 34.97 -25.68
N LYS A 509 18.13 35.69 -25.08
CA LYS A 509 17.13 36.45 -25.79
C LYS A 509 17.84 37.76 -26.19
N ASN A 510 17.81 38.10 -27.48
CA ASN A 510 18.16 39.47 -27.87
C ASN A 510 17.00 40.37 -27.43
N ASP A 511 17.23 41.19 -26.42
CA ASP A 511 16.20 42.06 -25.84
C ASP A 511 15.71 43.16 -26.80
N ASP A 512 16.37 43.29 -27.97
CA ASP A 512 16.07 44.28 -29.00
C ASP A 512 15.12 43.79 -30.12
N ILE A 513 14.57 42.56 -30.01
CA ILE A 513 13.64 42.05 -31.03
C ILE A 513 12.23 41.96 -30.40
N ASP A 514 11.31 42.76 -30.93
CA ASP A 514 9.89 42.70 -30.59
C ASP A 514 9.32 41.32 -30.91
N ASP A 515 8.53 40.76 -30.00
CA ASP A 515 7.92 39.43 -30.13
C ASP A 515 7.08 39.27 -31.42
N ASP A 516 6.62 40.38 -32.02
CA ASP A 516 5.90 40.42 -33.30
C ASP A 516 6.79 40.23 -34.53
N GLN A 517 8.11 40.24 -34.38
CA GLN A 517 9.09 40.05 -35.46
C GLN A 517 9.66 38.64 -35.54
N VAL A 518 9.30 37.75 -34.64
CA VAL A 518 9.78 36.35 -34.64
C VAL A 518 8.75 35.44 -35.31
N TRP A 519 8.88 35.29 -36.63
CA TRP A 519 8.09 34.32 -37.39
C TRP A 519 8.76 32.94 -37.30
N ASP A 520 8.10 31.99 -36.62
CA ASP A 520 8.37 30.56 -36.57
C ASP A 520 9.81 30.16 -36.20
N ILE A 521 10.06 29.99 -34.90
CA ILE A 521 11.30 29.37 -34.43
C ILE A 521 11.23 27.90 -34.73
N ASP A 522 12.10 27.40 -35.63
CA ASP A 522 12.34 25.95 -35.79
C ASP A 522 12.88 25.40 -34.46
N ARG A 523 11.98 24.83 -33.68
CA ARG A 523 12.25 24.32 -32.32
C ARG A 523 13.34 23.26 -32.36
N GLU A 524 13.34 22.40 -33.35
CA GLU A 524 14.30 21.31 -33.46
C GLU A 524 15.71 21.85 -33.68
N LYS A 525 15.87 22.85 -34.57
CA LYS A 525 17.16 23.55 -34.77
C LYS A 525 17.60 24.29 -33.52
N ALA A 526 16.69 24.98 -32.83
CA ALA A 526 17.00 25.70 -31.60
C ALA A 526 17.47 24.73 -30.49
N TYR A 527 16.81 23.59 -30.35
CA TYR A 527 17.20 22.58 -29.36
C TYR A 527 18.52 21.88 -29.68
N MET A 528 18.78 21.64 -30.94
CA MET A 528 19.99 20.99 -31.44
C MET A 528 21.16 21.93 -31.69
N ALA A 529 21.00 23.23 -31.38
CA ALA A 529 22.05 24.21 -31.58
C ALA A 529 23.33 23.83 -30.82
N PRO A 530 24.50 23.72 -31.51
CA PRO A 530 25.74 23.22 -30.90
C PRO A 530 26.16 23.97 -29.65
N LYS A 531 26.02 25.31 -29.66
CA LYS A 531 26.35 26.17 -28.51
C LYS A 531 25.47 25.88 -27.29
N ARG A 532 24.20 25.58 -27.52
CA ARG A 532 23.28 25.20 -26.45
C ARG A 532 23.64 23.85 -25.86
N ILE A 533 23.93 22.84 -26.68
CA ILE A 533 24.37 21.52 -26.24
C ILE A 533 25.67 21.63 -25.45
N GLU A 534 26.62 22.45 -25.91
CA GLU A 534 27.87 22.74 -25.19
C GLU A 534 27.61 23.33 -23.82
N LEU A 535 26.77 24.38 -23.71
CA LEU A 535 26.42 25.01 -22.43
C LEU A 535 25.77 24.02 -21.45
N VAL A 536 24.86 23.19 -21.93
CA VAL A 536 24.20 22.14 -21.14
C VAL A 536 25.23 21.12 -20.64
N THR A 537 26.08 20.64 -21.54
CA THR A 537 27.10 19.63 -21.20
C THR A 537 28.10 20.22 -20.20
N ARG A 538 28.56 21.45 -20.42
CA ARG A 538 29.47 22.14 -19.50
C ARG A 538 28.85 22.31 -18.11
N TYR A 539 27.60 22.76 -18.02
CA TYR A 539 26.90 22.88 -16.76
C TYR A 539 26.79 21.54 -16.02
N ILE A 540 26.46 20.45 -16.73
CA ILE A 540 26.40 19.11 -16.15
C ILE A 540 27.76 18.73 -15.57
N LEU A 541 28.83 18.90 -16.33
CA LEU A 541 30.19 18.53 -15.90
C LEU A 541 30.67 19.36 -14.70
N GLU A 542 30.44 20.66 -14.72
CA GLU A 542 30.87 21.57 -13.63
C GLU A 542 30.13 21.30 -12.32
N HIS A 543 28.84 20.91 -12.39
CA HIS A 543 28.00 20.72 -11.21
C HIS A 543 27.79 19.25 -10.86
N PHE A 544 28.39 18.34 -11.62
CA PHE A 544 28.24 16.89 -11.41
C PHE A 544 28.63 16.49 -9.97
N ASN A 545 29.79 16.90 -9.52
CA ASN A 545 30.28 16.59 -8.18
C ASN A 545 29.58 17.32 -7.04
N GLN A 546 28.99 18.50 -7.31
CA GLN A 546 28.28 19.31 -6.30
C GLN A 546 26.86 18.77 -6.03
N LYS A 547 26.28 18.07 -6.98
CA LYS A 547 24.94 17.49 -6.87
C LYS A 547 24.97 16.02 -6.40
N TRP A 548 26.14 15.51 -6.08
CA TRP A 548 26.32 14.23 -5.42
C TRP A 548 25.97 14.36 -3.94
N ILE A 549 24.78 13.88 -3.54
CA ILE A 549 24.55 13.53 -2.14
C ILE A 549 25.18 12.15 -1.95
N SER A 550 26.38 12.21 -1.39
CA SER A 550 27.26 11.06 -1.21
C SER A 550 26.63 9.97 -0.36
N SER A 551 27.05 8.78 -0.64
CA SER A 551 27.33 7.65 0.27
C SER A 551 26.20 6.73 0.69
N LEU A 552 24.94 6.84 0.25
CA LEU A 552 23.90 5.91 0.72
C LEU A 552 23.22 5.04 -0.33
N LEU A 553 23.39 5.32 -1.63
CA LEU A 553 22.83 4.48 -2.70
C LEU A 553 23.79 4.49 -3.89
N ASN A 554 24.19 3.32 -4.37
CA ASN A 554 25.00 3.13 -5.58
C ASN A 554 24.25 3.50 -6.88
N THR A 555 23.23 4.34 -6.82
CA THR A 555 22.46 4.78 -7.98
C THR A 555 22.26 6.28 -7.91
N VAL A 556 22.89 7.00 -8.83
CA VAL A 556 22.71 8.45 -9.00
C VAL A 556 21.71 8.65 -10.13
N PHE A 557 20.59 9.29 -9.81
CA PHE A 557 19.61 9.68 -10.81
C PHE A 557 19.83 11.15 -11.19
N PHE A 558 20.27 11.41 -12.41
CA PHE A 558 20.14 12.72 -13.04
C PHE A 558 18.89 12.71 -13.92
N ILE A 559 17.99 13.60 -13.64
CA ILE A 559 16.81 13.78 -14.47
C ILE A 559 16.93 15.13 -15.14
N ILE A 560 17.08 15.14 -16.47
CA ILE A 560 17.10 16.36 -17.26
C ILE A 560 15.83 16.36 -18.13
N ALA A 561 14.89 17.24 -17.88
CA ALA A 561 13.69 17.40 -18.69
C ALA A 561 13.77 18.66 -19.55
N ILE A 562 13.36 18.57 -20.80
CA ILE A 562 13.22 19.69 -21.71
C ILE A 562 11.74 20.06 -21.77
N SER A 563 11.37 21.20 -21.19
CA SER A 563 10.03 21.74 -21.29
C SER A 563 10.04 23.01 -22.14
N CYS A 564 9.11 23.10 -23.08
CA CYS A 564 8.78 24.34 -23.77
C CYS A 564 7.35 24.71 -23.41
N ASP A 565 7.18 25.83 -22.73
CA ASP A 565 5.88 26.46 -22.57
C ASP A 565 5.78 27.61 -23.58
N VAL A 566 4.82 27.51 -24.50
CA VAL A 566 4.73 28.36 -25.71
C VAL A 566 3.90 29.63 -25.47
N ASN A 567 3.24 29.77 -24.31
CA ASN A 567 2.23 30.80 -24.10
C ASN A 567 2.53 31.84 -23.01
N ARG A 568 3.74 31.91 -22.50
CA ARG A 568 4.13 33.02 -21.63
C ARG A 568 5.54 33.47 -21.95
N SER A 569 5.77 34.77 -21.98
CA SER A 569 7.02 35.51 -22.22
C SER A 569 8.17 35.12 -21.28
N CYS A 570 8.58 33.86 -21.29
CA CYS A 570 9.71 33.37 -20.52
C CYS A 570 10.65 32.57 -21.42
N ALA A 571 11.92 32.83 -21.26
CA ALA A 571 12.99 32.11 -21.94
C ALA A 571 12.84 30.60 -21.83
N PRO A 572 13.17 29.81 -22.86
CA PRO A 572 13.06 28.37 -22.83
C PRO A 572 14.04 27.79 -21.81
N TYR A 573 13.50 27.10 -20.82
CA TYR A 573 14.27 26.37 -19.81
C TYR A 573 14.42 24.91 -20.22
N LEU A 574 15.62 24.35 -19.99
CA LEU A 574 15.92 22.95 -20.25
C LEU A 574 15.81 22.15 -18.95
N LEU A 575 14.91 21.22 -18.90
CA LEU A 575 14.88 20.16 -17.90
C LEU A 575 15.33 18.86 -18.59
N ILE A 576 16.53 18.36 -18.32
CA ILE A 576 17.05 17.11 -18.91
C ILE A 576 17.00 16.01 -17.86
N PHE A 577 16.26 14.91 -18.16
CA PHE A 577 16.26 13.68 -17.38
C PHE A 577 17.21 12.68 -18.02
N LEU A 578 18.38 12.45 -17.46
CA LEU A 578 19.28 11.38 -17.84
C LEU A 578 19.24 10.28 -16.78
N PHE A 579 18.79 9.11 -17.16
CA PHE A 579 18.93 7.91 -16.35
C PHE A 579 20.28 7.25 -16.73
N LEU A 580 21.27 7.43 -15.89
CA LEU A 580 22.50 6.66 -15.98
C LEU A 580 22.50 5.63 -14.84
N ASN A 581 22.23 4.37 -15.19
CA ASN A 581 22.56 3.24 -14.35
C ASN A 581 24.06 2.98 -14.53
N ILE A 582 24.88 3.36 -13.57
CA ILE A 582 26.28 2.94 -13.53
C ILE A 582 26.35 1.84 -12.48
N ASP A 583 26.33 0.59 -12.95
CA ASP A 583 26.82 -0.55 -12.17
C ASP A 583 28.34 -0.37 -12.00
N ILE A 584 28.76 0.04 -10.85
CA ILE A 584 30.16 -0.04 -10.44
C ILE A 584 30.31 -1.34 -9.66
N THR A 585 30.92 -2.32 -10.31
CA THR A 585 31.44 -3.56 -9.73
C THR A 585 32.35 -3.32 -8.52
#